data_80876a267fc9b0a74cf4274ce42c18a3
#
_entry.id   80876a267fc9b0a74cf4274ce42c18a3
#
_cell.length_a   1.000
_cell.length_b   1.000
_cell.length_c   1.000
_cell.angle_alpha   90.00
_cell.angle_beta   90.00
_cell.angle_gamma   90.00
#
_symmetry.space_group_name_H-M   'P 1'
#
loop_
_entity.id
_entity.type
_entity.pdbx_description
1 polymer ?
#
loop_
_entity_poly.entity_id
_entity_poly.type
_entity_poly.pdbx_seq_one_letter_code
_entity_poly.pdbx_strand_id
1 'polypeptide(L)'
;AASEADRLGEPLIAVSVWTPVNTPRNAMEIYPDLYLANMQSMTEEVLALSLAGLSSRYPDLRIVRRVERGHPSQVLTTIAADARMVVVGTHGRRALARFLLGSISQELLSHLPTVTAVVR
;
A
#
# COMPACT_ATOMS: atom_id res chain seq x y z
N ALA A 1 -2.90 4.28 -11.39
CA ALA A 1 -3.36 5.22 -10.34
C ALA A 1 -2.89 6.65 -10.61
N ALA A 2 -1.59 6.88 -10.79
CA ALA A 2 -1.04 8.23 -10.98
C ALA A 2 -1.69 8.97 -12.15
N SER A 3 -1.81 8.33 -13.29
CA SER A 3 -2.45 8.89 -14.49
C SER A 3 -3.89 9.34 -14.21
N GLU A 4 -4.65 8.55 -13.47
CA GLU A 4 -6.04 8.86 -13.14
C GLU A 4 -6.15 9.98 -12.11
N ALA A 5 -5.28 9.98 -11.10
CA ALA A 5 -5.23 11.05 -10.12
C ALA A 5 -4.86 12.39 -10.77
N ASP A 6 -3.90 12.38 -11.67
CA ASP A 6 -3.51 13.55 -12.45
C ASP A 6 -4.66 14.07 -13.33
N ARG A 7 -5.33 13.15 -14.02
CA ARG A 7 -6.50 13.50 -14.86
C ARG A 7 -7.63 14.13 -14.05
N LEU A 8 -7.86 13.67 -12.84
CA LEU A 8 -8.93 14.15 -11.96
C LEU A 8 -8.53 15.37 -11.13
N GLY A 9 -7.26 15.78 -11.14
CA GLY A 9 -6.76 16.85 -10.29
C GLY A 9 -6.78 16.49 -8.80
N GLU A 10 -6.73 15.19 -8.48
CA GLU A 10 -6.75 14.67 -7.12
C GLU A 10 -5.34 14.25 -6.67
N PRO A 11 -5.03 14.32 -5.37
CA PRO A 11 -3.76 13.78 -4.89
C PRO A 11 -3.72 12.26 -5.03
N LEU A 12 -2.53 11.74 -5.29
CA LEU A 12 -2.25 10.32 -5.21
C LEU A 12 -1.77 9.97 -3.80
N ILE A 13 -2.52 9.16 -3.11
CA ILE A 13 -2.10 8.61 -1.82
C ILE A 13 -1.55 7.21 -2.06
N ALA A 14 -0.24 7.08 -1.99
CA ALA A 14 0.44 5.80 -2.14
C ALA A 14 0.62 5.16 -0.77
N VAL A 15 0.00 4.01 -0.58
CA VAL A 15 -0.04 3.33 0.73
C VAL A 15 0.71 2.02 0.66
N SER A 16 1.59 1.80 1.59
CA SER A 16 2.20 0.51 1.88
C SER A 16 1.88 0.09 3.30
N VAL A 17 1.45 -1.13 3.47
CA VAL A 17 1.12 -1.67 4.79
C VAL A 17 2.05 -2.83 5.08
N TRP A 18 2.63 -2.84 6.27
CA TRP A 18 3.43 -3.95 6.75
C TRP A 18 2.87 -4.51 8.05
N THR A 19 3.01 -5.81 8.22
CA THR A 19 2.52 -6.53 9.38
C THR A 19 3.72 -7.10 10.12
N PRO A 20 3.83 -6.87 11.46
CA PRO A 20 4.85 -7.52 12.24
C PRO A 20 4.70 -9.03 12.14
N VAL A 21 5.78 -9.72 11.78
CA VAL A 21 5.79 -11.18 11.76
C VAL A 21 6.40 -11.70 13.05
N ASN A 22 5.89 -12.82 13.55
CA ASN A 22 6.52 -13.55 14.61
C ASN A 22 7.84 -14.15 14.10
N THR A 23 8.90 -13.36 14.21
CA THR A 23 10.24 -13.87 13.92
C THR A 23 10.73 -14.74 15.07
N PRO A 24 11.51 -15.80 14.78
CA PRO A 24 12.05 -16.62 15.85
C PRO A 24 12.92 -15.78 16.76
N ARG A 25 12.46 -15.70 17.96
CA ARG A 25 13.15 -15.46 19.21
C ARG A 25 13.87 -14.15 19.48
N ASN A 26 14.43 -13.39 18.56
CA ASN A 26 15.50 -12.52 19.05
C ASN A 26 15.30 -11.03 18.83
N ALA A 27 14.84 -10.61 17.68
CA ALA A 27 14.80 -9.17 17.38
C ALA A 27 13.61 -8.49 18.03
N MET A 28 12.45 -9.16 18.03
CA MET A 28 11.22 -8.57 18.54
C MET A 28 11.08 -8.69 20.06
N GLU A 29 11.65 -9.76 20.66
CA GLU A 29 11.62 -9.96 22.11
C GLU A 29 12.68 -9.14 22.84
N ILE A 30 13.87 -8.99 22.24
CA ILE A 30 15.02 -8.32 22.88
C ILE A 30 15.01 -6.81 22.57
N TYR A 31 14.67 -6.43 21.33
CA TYR A 31 14.65 -5.05 20.87
C TYR A 31 13.38 -4.75 20.05
N PRO A 32 12.19 -4.80 20.65
CA PRO A 32 10.94 -4.62 19.92
C PRO A 32 10.87 -3.25 19.22
N ASP A 33 11.30 -2.19 19.88
CA ASP A 33 11.25 -0.84 19.33
C ASP A 33 12.20 -0.68 18.14
N LEU A 34 13.39 -1.27 18.20
CA LEU A 34 14.36 -1.25 17.13
C LEU A 34 13.86 -2.04 15.90
N TYR A 35 13.27 -3.21 16.14
CA TYR A 35 12.69 -4.03 15.09
C TYR A 35 11.58 -3.29 14.36
N LEU A 36 10.64 -2.71 15.10
CA LEU A 36 9.53 -1.97 14.52
C LEU A 36 9.98 -0.73 13.75
N ALA A 37 10.94 0.02 14.30
CA ALA A 37 11.52 1.18 13.64
C ALA A 37 12.24 0.80 12.34
N ASN A 38 12.99 -0.30 12.33
CA ASN A 38 13.67 -0.79 11.13
C ASN A 38 12.69 -1.22 10.05
N MET A 39 11.64 -1.95 10.41
CA MET A 39 10.60 -2.37 9.47
C MET A 39 9.87 -1.17 8.86
N GLN A 40 9.55 -0.18 9.67
CA GLN A 40 8.95 1.06 9.21
C GLN A 40 9.85 1.78 8.22
N SER A 41 11.12 1.99 8.56
CA SER A 41 12.09 2.67 7.70
C SER A 41 12.32 1.94 6.39
N MET A 42 12.46 0.63 6.42
CA MET A 42 12.64 -0.20 5.22
C MET A 42 11.44 -0.10 4.29
N THR A 43 10.24 -0.10 4.85
CA THR A 43 9.00 -0.01 4.07
C THR A 43 8.87 1.38 3.44
N GLU A 44 9.22 2.43 4.18
CA GLU A 44 9.24 3.80 3.66
C GLU A 44 10.21 3.96 2.49
N GLU A 45 11.40 3.38 2.61
CA GLU A 45 12.42 3.40 1.56
C GLU A 45 11.93 2.68 0.30
N VAL A 46 11.38 1.49 0.45
CA VAL A 46 10.84 0.73 -0.67
C VAL A 46 9.70 1.49 -1.36
N LEU A 47 8.82 2.11 -0.59
CA LEU A 47 7.74 2.91 -1.16
C LEU A 47 8.28 4.10 -1.93
N ALA A 48 9.26 4.82 -1.37
CA ALA A 48 9.90 5.94 -2.03
C ALA A 48 10.55 5.54 -3.36
N LEU A 49 11.26 4.41 -3.38
CA LEU A 49 11.86 3.87 -4.61
C LEU A 49 10.81 3.46 -5.64
N SER A 50 9.70 2.90 -5.20
CA SER A 50 8.60 2.51 -6.08
C SER A 50 7.92 3.71 -6.77
N LEU A 51 7.98 4.86 -6.15
CA LEU A 51 7.39 6.10 -6.67
C LEU A 51 8.40 7.01 -7.39
N ALA A 52 9.66 6.59 -7.46
CA ALA A 52 10.70 7.36 -8.12
C ALA A 52 10.34 7.60 -9.60
N GLY A 53 10.52 8.83 -10.06
CA GLY A 53 10.21 9.21 -11.43
C GLY A 53 8.76 9.67 -11.67
N LEU A 54 7.83 9.41 -10.78
CA LEU A 54 6.43 9.86 -10.95
C LEU A 54 6.33 11.39 -10.95
N SER A 55 7.09 12.07 -10.12
CA SER A 55 7.09 13.54 -10.08
C SER A 55 7.59 14.17 -11.38
N SER A 56 8.52 13.52 -12.06
CA SER A 56 8.98 13.96 -13.38
C SER A 56 7.94 13.71 -14.47
N ARG A 57 7.22 12.61 -14.35
CA ARG A 57 6.19 12.21 -15.33
C ARG A 57 4.88 12.99 -15.14
N TYR A 58 4.54 13.31 -13.90
CA TYR A 58 3.35 14.05 -13.51
C TYR A 58 3.73 15.22 -12.59
N PRO A 59 4.24 16.34 -13.15
CA PRO A 59 4.79 17.44 -12.34
C PRO A 59 3.76 18.13 -11.45
N ASP A 60 2.49 18.15 -11.86
CA ASP A 60 1.41 18.80 -11.11
C ASP A 60 0.70 17.85 -10.14
N LEU A 61 1.07 16.58 -10.13
CA LEU A 61 0.46 15.58 -9.26
C LEU A 61 1.04 15.68 -7.84
N ARG A 62 0.17 15.90 -6.88
CA ARG A 62 0.54 15.80 -5.47
C ARG A 62 0.59 14.34 -5.05
N ILE A 63 1.75 13.89 -4.60
CA ILE A 63 1.96 12.52 -4.14
C ILE A 63 2.14 12.51 -2.64
N VAL A 64 1.28 11.78 -1.95
CA VAL A 64 1.34 11.58 -0.49
C VAL A 64 1.73 10.13 -0.23
N ARG A 65 2.80 9.92 0.51
CA ARG A 65 3.27 8.59 0.89
C ARG A 65 2.80 8.26 2.28
N ARG A 66 2.20 7.09 2.44
CA ARG A 66 1.76 6.58 3.73
C ARG A 66 2.27 5.17 3.94
N VAL A 67 2.96 4.95 5.02
CA VAL A 67 3.38 3.63 5.48
C VAL A 67 2.70 3.36 6.80
N GLU A 68 1.89 2.32 6.82
CA GLU A 68 1.08 1.97 7.98
C GLU A 68 1.43 0.56 8.46
N ARG A 69 1.36 0.36 9.75
CA ARG A 69 1.49 -0.94 10.37
C ARG A 69 0.11 -1.50 10.68
N GLY A 70 -0.14 -2.74 10.31
CA GLY A 70 -1.40 -3.40 10.62
C GLY A 70 -1.79 -4.46 9.60
N HIS A 71 -3.06 -4.83 9.60
CA HIS A 71 -3.62 -5.74 8.62
C HIS A 71 -3.95 -4.95 7.34
N PRO A 72 -3.40 -5.33 6.17
CA PRO A 72 -3.51 -4.52 4.96
C PRO A 72 -4.94 -4.19 4.56
N SER A 73 -5.85 -5.15 4.56
CA SER A 73 -7.23 -4.90 4.16
C SER A 73 -7.96 -3.93 5.09
N GLN A 74 -7.73 -4.03 6.39
CA GLN A 74 -8.34 -3.14 7.38
C GLN A 74 -7.82 -1.71 7.25
N VAL A 75 -6.50 -1.56 7.12
CA VAL A 75 -5.86 -0.25 6.96
C VAL A 75 -6.33 0.41 5.66
N LEU A 76 -6.31 -0.31 4.56
CA LEU A 76 -6.73 0.21 3.27
C LEU A 76 -8.22 0.56 3.25
N THR A 77 -9.07 -0.23 3.87
CA THR A 77 -10.50 0.08 4.00
C THR A 77 -10.73 1.38 4.76
N THR A 78 -9.99 1.60 5.84
CA THR A 78 -10.07 2.83 6.63
C THR A 78 -9.65 4.06 5.81
N ILE A 79 -8.54 3.95 5.09
CA ILE A 79 -8.06 5.04 4.23
C ILE A 79 -9.01 5.27 3.06
N ALA A 80 -9.56 4.21 2.50
CA ALA A 80 -10.47 4.25 1.36
C ALA A 80 -11.77 5.00 1.65
N ALA A 81 -12.18 5.07 2.91
CA ALA A 81 -13.41 5.78 3.31
C ALA A 81 -13.42 7.25 2.86
N ASP A 82 -12.25 7.89 2.82
CA ASP A 82 -12.08 9.27 2.39
C ASP A 82 -11.54 9.41 0.96
N ALA A 83 -11.36 8.30 0.27
CA ALA A 83 -10.81 8.29 -1.08
C ALA A 83 -11.93 8.29 -2.13
N ARG A 84 -11.69 8.97 -3.24
CA ARG A 84 -12.56 8.97 -4.40
C ARG A 84 -12.47 7.66 -5.18
N MET A 85 -11.29 7.06 -5.22
CA MET A 85 -11.02 5.79 -5.89
C MET A 85 -9.87 5.06 -5.19
N VAL A 86 -9.96 3.76 -5.13
CA VAL A 86 -8.87 2.89 -4.67
C VAL A 86 -8.38 2.05 -5.85
N VAL A 87 -7.07 1.99 -6.01
CA VAL A 87 -6.43 1.18 -7.06
C VAL A 87 -5.56 0.13 -6.39
N VAL A 88 -5.80 -1.12 -6.69
CA VAL A 88 -5.03 -2.25 -6.18
C VAL A 88 -4.61 -3.17 -7.31
N GLY A 89 -3.47 -3.85 -7.12
CA GLY A 89 -3.03 -4.88 -8.04
C GLY A 89 -3.76 -6.20 -7.79
N THR A 90 -3.78 -7.06 -8.78
CA THR A 90 -4.35 -8.42 -8.66
C THR A 90 -3.48 -9.33 -7.81
N HIS A 91 -2.18 -9.03 -7.74
CA HIS A 91 -1.19 -9.87 -7.07
C HIS A 91 -0.22 -9.02 -6.26
N GLY A 92 0.11 -9.50 -5.07
CA GLY A 92 1.21 -8.96 -4.29
C GLY A 92 2.56 -9.45 -4.81
N ARG A 93 3.65 -9.07 -4.11
CA ARG A 93 5.03 -9.41 -4.51
C ARG A 93 5.34 -10.91 -4.57
N ARG A 94 4.47 -11.76 -4.03
CA ARG A 94 4.63 -13.22 -3.97
C ARG A 94 3.54 -13.95 -4.76
N ALA A 95 3.13 -13.41 -5.87
CA ALA A 95 2.08 -14.02 -6.68
C ALA A 95 2.51 -15.37 -7.28
N LEU A 96 1.82 -16.41 -6.91
CA LEU A 96 2.04 -17.76 -7.41
C LEU A 96 0.96 -18.23 -8.38
N ALA A 97 -0.11 -17.47 -8.57
CA ALA A 97 -1.23 -17.93 -9.40
C ALA A 97 -1.62 -16.86 -10.45
N ARG A 98 -1.59 -17.26 -11.70
CA ARG A 98 -1.86 -16.38 -12.86
C ARG A 98 -3.31 -15.93 -13.01
N PHE A 99 -4.24 -16.51 -12.28
CA PHE A 99 -5.67 -16.33 -12.51
C PHE A 99 -6.50 -16.02 -11.26
N LEU A 100 -5.89 -15.91 -10.10
CA LEU A 100 -6.61 -15.63 -8.87
C LEU A 100 -6.34 -14.19 -8.40
N LEU A 101 -7.39 -13.51 -8.04
CA LEU A 101 -7.30 -12.25 -7.35
C LEU A 101 -6.56 -12.46 -6.02
N GLY A 102 -5.61 -11.59 -5.67
CA GLY A 102 -4.90 -11.67 -4.40
C GLY A 102 -5.87 -11.62 -3.22
N SER A 103 -5.54 -12.29 -2.12
CA SER A 103 -6.41 -12.37 -0.94
C SER A 103 -6.80 -10.99 -0.40
N ILE A 104 -5.86 -10.06 -0.36
CA ILE A 104 -6.11 -8.70 0.11
C ILE A 104 -7.02 -7.94 -0.85
N SER A 105 -6.78 -8.05 -2.15
CA SER A 105 -7.64 -7.42 -3.16
C SER A 105 -9.05 -7.97 -3.11
N GLN A 106 -9.20 -9.27 -2.90
CA GLN A 106 -10.50 -9.93 -2.77
C GLN A 106 -11.24 -9.49 -1.50
N GLU A 107 -10.54 -9.42 -0.39
CA GLU A 107 -11.09 -8.95 0.88
C GLU A 107 -11.51 -7.47 0.79
N LEU A 108 -10.69 -6.64 0.16
CA LEU A 108 -11.01 -5.24 -0.09
C LEU A 108 -12.29 -5.08 -0.92
N LEU A 109 -12.42 -5.82 -2.03
CA LEU A 109 -13.60 -5.76 -2.88
C LEU A 109 -14.90 -6.08 -2.15
N SER A 110 -14.82 -6.90 -1.11
CA SER A 110 -16.00 -7.27 -0.30
C SER A 110 -16.42 -6.18 0.68
N HIS A 111 -15.55 -5.23 1.02
CA HIS A 111 -15.78 -4.26 2.09
C HIS A 111 -15.60 -2.80 1.70
N LEU A 112 -15.24 -2.49 0.45
CA LEU A 112 -14.90 -1.14 0.07
C LEU A 112 -16.12 -0.23 -0.09
N PRO A 113 -16.08 0.98 0.52
CA PRO A 113 -17.14 1.96 0.40
C PRO A 113 -17.03 2.86 -0.85
N THR A 114 -16.07 2.64 -1.72
CA THR A 114 -15.75 3.51 -2.84
C THR A 114 -15.44 2.75 -4.13
N VAL A 115 -15.33 3.46 -5.23
CA VAL A 115 -14.95 2.89 -6.53
C VAL A 115 -13.57 2.25 -6.43
N THR A 116 -13.48 1.01 -6.88
CA THR A 116 -12.24 0.24 -6.82
C THR A 116 -11.83 -0.21 -8.21
N ALA A 117 -10.60 0.09 -8.59
CA ALA A 117 -9.97 -0.41 -9.79
C ALA A 117 -8.94 -1.48 -9.44
N VAL A 118 -9.07 -2.64 -10.06
CA VAL A 118 -8.11 -3.74 -9.89
C VAL A 118 -7.29 -3.85 -11.17
N VAL A 119 -5.96 -3.77 -11.03
CA VAL A 119 -5.03 -3.76 -12.16
C VAL A 119 -4.09 -4.96 -12.10
N ARG A 120 -3.74 -5.45 -13.24
CA ARG A 120 -2.72 -6.49 -13.37
C ARG A 120 -1.30 -5.94 -13.21
#